data_28be2b7d574644e19786b80454b86af8
#
_entry.id   28be2b7d574644e19786b80454b86af8
#
_cell.length_a   1.000
_cell.length_b   1.000
_cell.length_c   1.000
_cell.angle_alpha   90.00
_cell.angle_beta   90.00
_cell.angle_gamma   90.00
#
_symmetry.space_group_name_H-M   'P 1'
#
loop_
_entity.id
_entity.type
_entity.pdbx_description
1 polymer ?
#
loop_
_entity_poly.entity_id
_entity_poly.type
_entity_poly.pdbx_seq_one_letter_code
_entity_poly.pdbx_strand_id
1 'polypeptide(L)'
;FADAAMDAARDAGVKGGTVLSARGTANLEAEKAFQIQIQPEKEMIMILVSDDIKQDVLHALYKAVGTHTPAHGIAFTLPVDNVVGIGKKNKDGENA
;
A
#
# COMPACT_ATOMS: atom_id res chain seq x y z
N PHE A 1 7.07 6.53 7.21
CA PHE A 1 5.69 6.05 7.35
C PHE A 1 5.46 4.64 6.81
N ALA A 2 6.45 4.06 6.12
CA ALA A 2 6.28 2.70 5.60
C ALA A 2 6.03 1.68 6.72
N ASP A 3 6.69 1.83 7.85
CA ASP A 3 6.50 0.92 8.97
C ASP A 3 5.07 0.99 9.51
N ALA A 4 4.51 2.20 9.63
CA ALA A 4 3.14 2.36 10.09
C ALA A 4 2.15 1.73 9.10
N ALA A 5 2.39 1.90 7.80
CA ALA A 5 1.55 1.30 6.78
C ALA A 5 1.62 -0.22 6.82
N MET A 6 2.82 -0.78 6.96
CA MET A 6 2.97 -2.24 7.03
C MET A 6 2.34 -2.82 8.28
N ASP A 7 2.45 -2.13 9.42
CA ASP A 7 1.81 -2.58 10.64
C ASP A 7 0.29 -2.63 10.48
N ALA A 8 -0.29 -1.58 9.89
CA ALA A 8 -1.72 -1.53 9.64
C ALA A 8 -2.16 -2.65 8.68
N ALA A 9 -1.40 -2.89 7.64
CA ALA A 9 -1.71 -3.95 6.68
C ALA A 9 -1.63 -5.34 7.33
N ARG A 10 -0.63 -5.56 8.18
CA ARG A 10 -0.49 -6.85 8.88
C ARG A 10 -1.68 -7.08 9.82
N ASP A 11 -2.13 -6.06 10.51
CA ASP A 11 -3.31 -6.16 11.37
C ASP A 11 -4.56 -6.54 10.57
N ALA A 12 -4.61 -6.17 9.30
CA ALA A 12 -5.73 -6.52 8.42
C ALA A 12 -5.56 -7.88 7.73
N GLY A 13 -4.46 -8.59 7.99
CA GLY A 13 -4.26 -9.94 7.51
C GLY A 13 -3.16 -10.12 6.47
N VAL A 14 -2.44 -9.06 6.13
CA VAL A 14 -1.33 -9.14 5.18
C VAL A 14 -0.11 -9.70 5.87
N LYS A 15 0.63 -10.56 5.18
CA LYS A 15 1.83 -11.20 5.75
C LYS A 15 3.10 -10.40 5.52
N GLY A 16 3.15 -9.62 4.46
CA GLY A 16 4.32 -8.80 4.17
C GLY A 16 4.17 -8.05 2.87
N GLY A 17 5.17 -7.24 2.56
CA GLY A 17 5.18 -6.45 1.34
C GLY A 17 6.59 -6.03 0.99
N THR A 18 6.71 -5.31 -0.11
CA THR A 18 7.99 -4.77 -0.58
C THR A 18 7.94 -3.26 -0.51
N VAL A 19 8.96 -2.67 0.10
CA VAL A 19 9.08 -1.23 0.21
C VAL A 19 10.13 -0.75 -0.78
N LEU A 20 9.77 0.23 -1.59
CA LEU A 20 10.64 0.83 -2.59
C LEU A 20 10.77 2.32 -2.31
N SER A 21 11.96 2.84 -2.50
CA SER A 21 12.15 4.29 -2.49
C SER A 21 11.68 4.86 -3.83
N ALA A 22 10.96 5.98 -3.77
CA ALA A 22 10.42 6.61 -4.95
C ALA A 22 10.60 8.12 -4.85
N ARG A 23 10.43 8.78 -5.98
CA ARG A 23 10.57 10.23 -6.04
C ARG A 23 9.35 10.84 -6.72
N GLY A 24 8.75 11.81 -6.03
CA GLY A 24 7.64 12.55 -6.59
C GLY A 24 8.10 13.75 -7.39
N THR A 25 7.26 14.20 -8.31
CA THR A 25 7.59 15.30 -9.20
C THR A 25 6.58 16.46 -9.14
N ALA A 26 5.76 16.48 -8.10
CA ALA A 26 4.78 17.54 -7.96
C ALA A 26 5.46 18.90 -7.73
N ASN A 27 4.88 19.98 -8.26
CA ASN A 27 5.43 21.31 -8.13
C ASN A 27 4.67 22.12 -7.07
N LEU A 28 5.16 23.33 -6.79
CA LEU A 28 4.54 24.22 -5.81
C LEU A 28 3.10 24.57 -6.15
N GLU A 29 2.79 24.69 -7.44
CA GLU A 29 1.42 25.00 -7.86
C GLU A 29 0.46 23.88 -7.46
N ALA A 30 0.88 22.63 -7.62
CA ALA A 30 0.09 21.49 -7.21
C ALA A 30 -0.10 21.47 -5.70
N GLU A 31 0.95 21.79 -4.93
CA GLU A 31 0.84 21.87 -3.49
C GLU A 31 -0.17 22.93 -3.06
N LYS A 32 -0.13 24.09 -3.68
CA LYS A 32 -1.05 25.18 -3.38
C LYS A 32 -2.48 24.84 -3.79
N ALA A 33 -2.64 24.23 -4.96
CA ALA A 33 -3.97 23.92 -5.49
C ALA A 33 -4.70 22.91 -4.62
N PHE A 34 -3.99 21.93 -4.09
CA PHE A 34 -4.59 20.88 -3.28
C PHE A 34 -4.41 21.09 -1.79
N GLN A 35 -3.68 22.14 -1.39
CA GLN A 35 -3.40 22.46 0.01
C GLN A 35 -2.77 21.29 0.75
N ILE A 36 -1.89 20.54 0.06
CA ILE A 36 -1.16 19.44 0.64
C ILE A 36 0.33 19.68 0.44
N GLN A 37 1.10 19.12 1.35
CA GLN A 37 2.55 19.14 1.23
C GLN A 37 2.98 17.89 0.49
N ILE A 38 3.64 18.06 -0.65
CA ILE A 38 4.10 16.96 -1.46
C ILE A 38 5.60 16.82 -1.27
N GLN A 39 6.02 15.69 -0.75
CA GLN A 39 7.43 15.45 -0.52
C GLN A 39 8.05 14.83 -1.77
N PRO A 40 9.26 15.29 -2.17
CA PRO A 40 9.92 14.71 -3.33
C PRO A 40 10.36 13.28 -3.09
N GLU A 41 10.69 12.94 -1.86
CA GLU A 41 11.07 11.57 -1.50
C GLU A 41 9.87 10.85 -0.92
N LYS A 42 9.60 9.67 -1.45
CA LYS A 42 8.45 8.86 -1.07
C LYS A 42 8.85 7.42 -0.92
N GLU A 43 8.03 6.69 -0.20
CA GLU A 43 8.13 5.24 -0.15
C GLU A 43 6.91 4.64 -0.82
N MET A 44 7.14 3.68 -1.69
CA MET A 44 6.09 2.92 -2.33
C MET A 44 6.07 1.53 -1.73
N ILE A 45 4.89 1.08 -1.32
CA ILE A 45 4.73 -0.24 -0.74
C ILE A 45 3.88 -1.07 -1.68
N MET A 46 4.40 -2.22 -2.06
CA MET A 46 3.70 -3.18 -2.91
C MET A 46 3.31 -4.38 -2.05
N ILE A 47 2.02 -4.66 -1.99
CA ILE A 47 1.49 -5.74 -1.17
C ILE A 47 0.58 -6.59 -2.03
N LEU A 48 0.81 -7.90 -2.02
CA LEU A 48 -0.07 -8.84 -2.69
C LEU A 48 -1.14 -9.29 -1.70
N VAL A 49 -2.40 -9.11 -2.05
CA VAL A 49 -3.51 -9.45 -1.17
C VAL A 49 -4.55 -10.27 -1.93
N SER A 50 -5.26 -11.12 -1.20
CA SER A 50 -6.41 -11.81 -1.77
C SER A 50 -7.61 -10.87 -1.81
N ASP A 51 -8.54 -11.15 -2.73
CA ASP A 51 -9.71 -10.29 -2.91
C ASP A 51 -10.59 -10.20 -1.65
N ASP A 52 -10.62 -11.24 -0.85
CA ASP A 52 -11.49 -11.28 0.32
C ASP A 52 -11.05 -10.32 1.42
N ILE A 53 -9.78 -9.93 1.49
CA ILE A 53 -9.32 -8.98 2.50
C ILE A 53 -8.93 -7.62 1.91
N LYS A 54 -9.05 -7.46 0.60
CA LYS A 54 -8.60 -6.26 -0.08
C LYS A 54 -9.21 -4.97 0.51
N GLN A 55 -10.50 -4.95 0.72
CA GLN A 55 -11.16 -3.76 1.25
C GLN A 55 -10.75 -3.46 2.69
N ASP A 56 -10.56 -4.49 3.49
CA ASP A 56 -10.10 -4.31 4.87
C ASP A 56 -8.70 -3.71 4.91
N VAL A 57 -7.83 -4.17 4.01
CA VAL A 57 -6.46 -3.65 3.91
C VAL A 57 -6.48 -2.20 3.47
N LEU A 58 -7.26 -1.86 2.44
CA LEU A 58 -7.37 -0.48 1.99
C LEU A 58 -7.88 0.44 3.10
N HIS A 59 -8.88 -0.01 3.84
CA HIS A 59 -9.43 0.77 4.95
C HIS A 59 -8.41 0.97 6.06
N ALA A 60 -7.68 -0.06 6.40
CA ALA A 60 -6.63 0.03 7.43
C ALA A 60 -5.53 1.00 7.01
N LEU A 61 -5.12 0.95 5.75
CA LEU A 61 -4.11 1.86 5.22
C LEU A 61 -4.62 3.32 5.22
N TYR A 62 -5.87 3.53 4.84
CA TYR A 62 -6.46 4.85 4.86
C TYR A 62 -6.42 5.46 6.27
N LYS A 63 -6.80 4.69 7.26
CA LYS A 63 -6.79 5.17 8.65
C LYS A 63 -5.39 5.48 9.14
N ALA A 64 -4.42 4.66 8.79
CA ALA A 64 -3.07 4.78 9.34
C ALA A 64 -2.23 5.82 8.61
N VAL A 65 -2.31 5.88 7.28
CA VAL A 65 -1.40 6.70 6.48
C VAL A 65 -2.08 7.47 5.35
N GLY A 66 -3.39 7.59 5.38
CA GLY A 66 -4.13 8.28 4.32
C GLY A 66 -3.84 9.78 4.24
N THR A 67 -4.50 10.45 3.31
CA THR A 67 -4.25 11.88 3.07
C THR A 67 -4.59 12.78 4.25
N HIS A 68 -5.45 12.32 5.16
CA HIS A 68 -5.81 13.05 6.37
C HIS A 68 -4.79 12.90 7.50
N THR A 69 -3.78 12.07 7.32
CA THR A 69 -2.73 11.80 8.32
C THR A 69 -1.44 12.52 7.93
N PRO A 70 -0.48 12.63 8.85
CA PRO A 70 0.82 13.24 8.51
C PRO A 70 1.55 12.55 7.37
N ALA A 71 1.26 11.28 7.11
CA ALA A 71 1.89 10.54 6.02
C ALA A 71 1.40 11.00 4.64
N HIS A 72 0.17 11.51 4.54
CA HIS A 72 -0.44 11.95 3.29
C HIS A 72 -0.36 10.89 2.19
N GLY A 73 -0.60 9.64 2.58
CA GLY A 73 -0.48 8.52 1.66
C GLY A 73 -1.72 8.32 0.79
N ILE A 74 -1.50 7.66 -0.32
CA ILE A 74 -2.59 7.18 -1.18
C ILE A 74 -2.38 5.70 -1.43
N ALA A 75 -3.47 4.98 -1.62
CA ALA A 75 -3.43 3.56 -1.91
C ALA A 75 -4.44 3.24 -2.99
N PHE A 76 -4.10 2.31 -3.85
CA PHE A 76 -5.00 1.81 -4.88
C PHE A 76 -4.66 0.36 -5.18
N THR A 77 -5.56 -0.32 -5.87
CA THR A 77 -5.35 -1.73 -6.20
C THR A 77 -5.23 -1.92 -7.70
N LEU A 78 -4.46 -2.92 -8.06
CA LEU A 78 -4.32 -3.37 -9.44
C LEU A 78 -4.63 -4.86 -9.48
N PRO A 79 -5.34 -5.33 -10.51
CA PRO A 79 -5.58 -6.76 -10.64
C PRO A 79 -4.29 -7.49 -10.99
N VAL A 80 -4.15 -8.71 -10.46
CA VAL A 80 -3.01 -9.57 -10.74
C VAL A 80 -3.54 -10.83 -11.40
N ASP A 81 -3.11 -11.08 -12.63
CA ASP A 81 -3.62 -12.22 -13.40
C ASP A 81 -2.98 -13.54 -12.97
N ASN A 82 -1.65 -13.53 -12.85
CA ASN A 82 -0.92 -14.74 -12.55
C ASN A 82 0.18 -14.44 -11.54
N VAL A 83 0.32 -15.34 -10.57
CA VAL A 83 1.34 -15.22 -9.53
C VAL A 83 2.04 -16.54 -9.37
N VAL A 84 3.37 -16.51 -9.31
CA VAL A 84 4.19 -17.68 -9.08
C VAL A 84 5.13 -17.38 -7.92
N GLY A 85 5.44 -18.41 -7.14
CA GLY A 85 6.43 -18.26 -6.09
C GLY A 85 5.88 -17.81 -4.74
N ILE A 86 4.56 -17.68 -4.60
CA ILE A 86 3.96 -17.38 -3.30
C ILE A 86 3.97 -18.64 -2.46
N GLY A 87 4.29 -18.49 -1.17
CA GLY A 87 4.30 -19.61 -0.26
C GLY A 87 2.95 -20.09 0.22
N LYS A 88 1.86 -19.53 -0.29
CA LYS A 88 0.51 -19.89 0.10
C LYS A 88 0.07 -21.15 -0.63
N LYS A 89 -0.44 -22.13 0.09
CA LYS A 89 -1.00 -23.33 -0.52
C LYS A 89 -2.41 -23.06 -1.00
N ASN A 90 -2.73 -23.58 -2.16
CA ASN A 90 -4.10 -23.58 -2.65
C ASN A 90 -4.84 -24.80 -2.06
N LYS A 91 -6.10 -24.97 -2.42
CA LYS A 91 -6.93 -26.05 -1.91
C LYS A 91 -6.47 -27.45 -2.33
N ASP A 92 -5.62 -27.55 -3.34
CA ASP A 92 -5.07 -28.82 -3.80
C ASP A 92 -3.77 -29.17 -3.10
N GLY A 93 -3.33 -28.34 -2.17
CA GLY A 93 -2.11 -28.55 -1.45
C GLY A 93 -0.88 -27.99 -2.14
N GLU A 94 -1.03 -27.40 -3.30
CA GLU A 94 0.05 -26.78 -4.01
C GLU A 94 0.30 -25.35 -3.53
N ASN A 95 1.54 -24.89 -3.66
CA ASN A 95 1.84 -23.50 -3.37
C ASN A 95 1.39 -22.62 -4.53
N ALA A 96 0.70 -21.58 -4.19
CA ALA A 96 0.27 -20.59 -5.17
C ALA A 96 1.39 -19.60 -5.48
#